data_7211221dc8b304d6d531041e12da897f
#
_entry.id   7211221dc8b304d6d531041e12da897f
#
_cell.length_a   1.000
_cell.length_b   1.000
_cell.length_c   1.000
_cell.angle_alpha   90.00
_cell.angle_beta   90.00
_cell.angle_gamma   90.00
#
_symmetry.space_group_name_H-M   'P 1'
#
loop_
_entity.id
_entity.type
_entity.pdbx_description
1 polymer ?
#
loop_
_entity_poly.entity_id
_entity_poly.type
_entity_poly.pdbx_seq_one_letter_code
_entity_poly.pdbx_strand_id
1 'polypeptide(L)'
;MYWEDLRCDEVRCIVLDDRVAAFRSLHSSGCFVMPNPWDVGSARALEQLGFKALATTSAGFAWTLGRGDDDVTLEETLAHLETISGAVSLPVNADFKGGFGVDPQQVHENVTLAAATGIAGLSIEDSTGDGERPLHDLDLAVERVHAAREAIDSSGTGVLLTGRSEGFVVGRPDIDEAVRRLTAYADAGADCLYAPRIGTVEQVTTIVAAVAPKPVNLLINAPFITVPEAAALGVRRISVGGTLARTAWAGLLGAAREIADRGTFTSFEQLPDVEALFRSG
;
A
#
# COMPACT_ATOMS: atom_id res chain seq x y z
N MET A 1 35.20 -9.16 -16.02
CA MET A 1 33.91 -9.56 -15.49
C MET A 1 33.67 -8.86 -14.12
N TYR A 2 34.05 -7.56 -13.96
CA TYR A 2 33.90 -6.82 -12.68
C TYR A 2 33.42 -5.34 -12.84
N TRP A 3 33.25 -4.84 -14.05
CA TRP A 3 32.90 -3.42 -14.28
C TRP A 3 31.44 -3.18 -14.68
N GLU A 4 30.70 -4.23 -15.06
CA GLU A 4 29.28 -4.12 -15.42
C GLU A 4 28.37 -4.20 -14.17
N ASP A 5 28.75 -5.00 -13.17
CA ASP A 5 27.98 -5.17 -11.93
C ASP A 5 27.99 -3.90 -11.06
N LEU A 6 29.14 -3.21 -10.93
CA LEU A 6 29.24 -1.98 -10.14
C LEU A 6 28.43 -0.82 -10.71
N ARG A 7 28.32 -0.70 -12.04
CA ARG A 7 27.51 0.34 -12.69
C ARG A 7 26.01 0.06 -12.57
N CYS A 8 25.59 -1.19 -12.52
CA CYS A 8 24.20 -1.55 -12.35
C CYS A 8 23.69 -1.20 -10.94
N ASP A 9 24.50 -1.45 -9.92
CA ASP A 9 24.16 -1.13 -8.53
C ASP A 9 24.15 0.38 -8.27
N GLU A 10 25.11 1.14 -8.83
CA GLU A 10 25.12 2.61 -8.71
C GLU A 10 23.90 3.26 -9.38
N VAL A 11 23.51 2.81 -10.59
CA VAL A 11 22.32 3.32 -11.29
C VAL A 11 21.05 2.93 -10.54
N ARG A 12 20.96 1.71 -9.99
CA ARG A 12 19.83 1.25 -9.19
C ARG A 12 19.68 2.08 -7.91
N CYS A 13 20.78 2.41 -7.23
CA CYS A 13 20.77 3.29 -6.05
C CYS A 13 20.31 4.71 -6.39
N ILE A 14 20.82 5.32 -7.45
CA ILE A 14 20.42 6.69 -7.85
C ILE A 14 18.92 6.76 -8.19
N VAL A 15 18.40 5.78 -8.94
CA VAL A 15 16.97 5.74 -9.30
C VAL A 15 16.09 5.51 -8.07
N LEU A 16 16.53 4.73 -7.10
CA LEU A 16 15.79 4.53 -5.85
C LEU A 16 15.76 5.81 -5.01
N ASP A 17 16.88 6.50 -4.87
CA ASP A 17 16.98 7.77 -4.15
C ASP A 17 16.04 8.82 -4.74
N ASP A 18 15.95 8.91 -6.07
CA ASP A 18 15.03 9.82 -6.76
C ASP A 18 13.56 9.47 -6.49
N ARG A 19 13.20 8.19 -6.48
CA ARG A 19 11.82 7.74 -6.18
C ARG A 19 11.42 7.99 -4.73
N VAL A 20 12.31 7.70 -3.80
CA VAL A 20 12.10 7.96 -2.37
C VAL A 20 11.97 9.46 -2.12
N ALA A 21 12.83 10.28 -2.72
CA ALA A 21 12.75 11.74 -2.62
C ALA A 21 11.45 12.30 -3.22
N ALA A 22 11.04 11.81 -4.39
CA ALA A 22 9.76 12.15 -5.00
C ALA A 22 8.58 11.76 -4.12
N PHE A 23 8.59 10.54 -3.54
CA PHE A 23 7.54 10.07 -2.65
C PHE A 23 7.45 10.92 -1.38
N ARG A 24 8.57 11.25 -0.77
CA ARG A 24 8.64 12.13 0.39
C ARG A 24 8.10 13.53 0.07
N SER A 25 8.43 14.07 -1.10
CA SER A 25 7.92 15.37 -1.56
C SER A 25 6.40 15.39 -1.70
N LEU A 26 5.77 14.30 -2.18
CA LEU A 26 4.31 14.19 -2.26
C LEU A 26 3.62 14.27 -0.89
N HIS A 27 4.30 13.88 0.20
CA HIS A 27 3.75 13.97 1.55
C HIS A 27 3.91 15.35 2.19
N SER A 28 4.70 16.27 1.60
CA SER A 28 4.98 17.56 2.20
C SER A 28 3.84 18.56 2.05
N SER A 29 3.04 18.46 0.97
CA SER A 29 1.94 19.40 0.70
C SER A 29 0.86 18.79 -0.21
N GLY A 30 -0.33 19.35 -0.17
CA GLY A 30 -1.46 18.89 -0.98
C GLY A 30 -2.02 17.54 -0.53
N CYS A 31 -2.74 16.89 -1.44
CA CYS A 31 -3.26 15.54 -1.26
C CYS A 31 -3.11 14.79 -2.59
N PHE A 32 -2.56 13.59 -2.56
CA PHE A 32 -2.41 12.78 -3.76
C PHE A 32 -3.10 11.43 -3.61
N VAL A 33 -3.53 10.88 -4.76
CA VAL A 33 -4.10 9.53 -4.83
C VAL A 33 -2.99 8.56 -5.25
N MET A 34 -2.88 7.48 -4.53
CA MET A 34 -1.97 6.37 -4.71
C MET A 34 -2.79 5.11 -4.97
N PRO A 35 -3.22 4.86 -6.23
CA PRO A 35 -4.03 3.68 -6.56
C PRO A 35 -3.21 2.41 -6.41
N ASN A 36 -3.92 1.29 -6.27
CA ASN A 36 -3.31 0.01 -5.93
C ASN A 36 -3.35 -0.95 -7.13
N PRO A 37 -2.24 -1.10 -7.89
CA PRO A 37 -2.08 -2.16 -8.86
C PRO A 37 -1.89 -3.52 -8.19
N TRP A 38 -2.22 -4.58 -8.93
CA TRP A 38 -2.05 -5.98 -8.49
C TRP A 38 -1.14 -6.79 -9.42
N ASP A 39 -0.77 -6.22 -10.56
CA ASP A 39 0.16 -6.79 -11.55
C ASP A 39 0.85 -5.69 -12.36
N VAL A 40 1.78 -6.07 -13.22
CA VAL A 40 2.54 -5.14 -14.08
C VAL A 40 1.62 -4.38 -15.05
N GLY A 41 0.60 -5.05 -15.60
CA GLY A 41 -0.33 -4.42 -16.53
C GLY A 41 -1.09 -3.28 -15.86
N SER A 42 -1.70 -3.54 -14.70
CA SER A 42 -2.41 -2.51 -13.93
C SER A 42 -1.46 -1.40 -13.44
N ALA A 43 -0.20 -1.72 -13.06
CA ALA A 43 0.77 -0.72 -12.63
C ALA A 43 1.12 0.27 -13.75
N ARG A 44 1.44 -0.23 -14.95
CA ARG A 44 1.74 0.59 -16.13
C ARG A 44 0.53 1.40 -16.60
N ALA A 45 -0.66 0.81 -16.58
CA ALA A 45 -1.89 1.53 -16.92
C ALA A 45 -2.13 2.73 -15.98
N LEU A 46 -1.93 2.55 -14.67
CA LEU A 46 -2.07 3.61 -13.69
C LEU A 46 -0.98 4.69 -13.84
N GLU A 47 0.25 4.32 -14.17
CA GLU A 47 1.31 5.27 -14.50
C GLU A 47 0.95 6.13 -15.70
N GLN A 48 0.44 5.54 -16.78
CA GLN A 48 0.01 6.26 -18.00
C GLN A 48 -1.19 7.17 -17.77
N LEU A 49 -2.07 6.84 -16.83
CA LEU A 49 -3.16 7.70 -16.38
C LEU A 49 -2.67 8.94 -15.61
N GLY A 50 -1.36 9.06 -15.34
CA GLY A 50 -0.75 10.25 -14.77
C GLY A 50 -0.75 10.28 -13.24
N PHE A 51 -1.04 9.18 -12.56
CA PHE A 51 -0.85 9.09 -11.12
C PHE A 51 0.62 9.34 -10.76
N LYS A 52 0.89 9.79 -9.53
CA LYS A 52 2.23 10.22 -9.11
C LYS A 52 2.94 9.23 -8.19
N ALA A 53 2.20 8.27 -7.66
CA ALA A 53 2.68 7.17 -6.85
C ALA A 53 1.69 6.01 -6.93
N LEU A 54 2.14 4.81 -6.62
CA LEU A 54 1.34 3.60 -6.55
C LEU A 54 1.51 2.93 -5.19
N ALA A 55 0.52 2.13 -4.78
CA ALA A 55 0.69 1.18 -3.68
C ALA A 55 0.32 -0.22 -4.13
N THR A 56 1.05 -1.23 -3.72
CA THR A 56 0.61 -2.61 -3.96
C THR A 56 -0.66 -2.92 -3.15
N THR A 57 -1.27 -4.05 -3.41
CA THR A 57 -2.37 -4.60 -2.64
C THR A 57 -2.15 -6.10 -2.46
N SER A 58 -1.92 -6.53 -1.21
CA SER A 58 -1.72 -7.93 -0.87
C SER A 58 -2.88 -8.81 -1.36
N ALA A 59 -4.11 -8.39 -1.08
CA ALA A 59 -5.31 -9.09 -1.52
C ALA A 59 -5.43 -9.17 -3.05
N GLY A 60 -5.20 -8.04 -3.75
CA GLY A 60 -5.23 -8.03 -5.22
C GLY A 60 -4.21 -8.97 -5.83
N PHE A 61 -2.99 -9.01 -5.29
CA PHE A 61 -1.94 -9.94 -5.71
C PHE A 61 -2.32 -11.40 -5.41
N ALA A 62 -2.81 -11.71 -4.21
CA ALA A 62 -3.27 -13.06 -3.85
C ALA A 62 -4.33 -13.58 -4.83
N TRP A 63 -5.26 -12.73 -5.27
CA TRP A 63 -6.29 -13.12 -6.24
C TRP A 63 -5.72 -13.46 -7.62
N THR A 64 -4.59 -12.89 -8.03
CA THR A 64 -3.91 -13.30 -9.28
C THR A 64 -3.37 -14.72 -9.20
N LEU A 65 -3.07 -15.19 -7.99
CA LEU A 65 -2.61 -16.55 -7.71
C LEU A 65 -3.77 -17.52 -7.42
N GLY A 66 -5.03 -17.03 -7.43
CA GLY A 66 -6.21 -17.81 -7.07
C GLY A 66 -6.26 -18.18 -5.57
N ARG A 67 -5.69 -17.34 -4.70
CA ARG A 67 -5.57 -17.58 -3.25
C ARG A 67 -6.25 -16.47 -2.43
N GLY A 68 -6.45 -16.76 -1.15
CA GLY A 68 -6.81 -15.75 -0.14
C GLY A 68 -5.63 -14.85 0.21
N ASP A 69 -5.92 -13.70 0.80
CA ASP A 69 -4.90 -12.69 1.15
C ASP A 69 -3.83 -13.24 2.11
N ASP A 70 -4.22 -14.12 3.04
CA ASP A 70 -3.31 -14.71 4.04
C ASP A 70 -2.47 -15.88 3.52
N ASP A 71 -2.72 -16.35 2.29
CA ASP A 71 -2.05 -17.51 1.70
C ASP A 71 -0.80 -17.16 0.88
N VAL A 72 -0.37 -15.87 0.89
CA VAL A 72 0.82 -15.39 0.17
C VAL A 72 2.01 -15.33 1.12
N THR A 73 3.14 -15.89 0.68
CA THR A 73 4.38 -15.94 1.47
C THR A 73 5.19 -14.65 1.38
N LEU A 74 6.15 -14.48 2.29
CA LEU A 74 7.12 -13.39 2.23
C LEU A 74 7.90 -13.39 0.90
N GLU A 75 8.40 -14.54 0.47
CA GLU A 75 9.20 -14.68 -0.75
C GLU A 75 8.39 -14.26 -2.00
N GLU A 76 7.15 -14.73 -2.12
CA GLU A 76 6.24 -14.33 -3.20
C GLU A 76 5.94 -12.83 -3.18
N THR A 77 5.77 -12.25 -1.98
CA THR A 77 5.55 -10.82 -1.81
C THR A 77 6.78 -10.01 -2.23
N LEU A 78 7.97 -10.39 -1.80
CA LEU A 78 9.22 -9.72 -2.18
C LEU A 78 9.43 -9.74 -3.70
N ALA A 79 9.23 -10.90 -4.35
CA ALA A 79 9.31 -11.04 -5.80
C ALA A 79 8.27 -10.16 -6.52
N HIS A 80 7.05 -10.08 -5.99
CA HIS A 80 6.01 -9.19 -6.51
C HIS A 80 6.40 -7.71 -6.37
N LEU A 81 6.93 -7.29 -5.21
CA LEU A 81 7.38 -5.92 -4.98
C LEU A 81 8.50 -5.52 -5.94
N GLU A 82 9.49 -6.37 -6.14
CA GLU A 82 10.57 -6.15 -7.11
C GLU A 82 10.03 -6.05 -8.54
N THR A 83 9.09 -6.93 -8.92
CA THR A 83 8.43 -6.92 -10.23
C THR A 83 7.65 -5.63 -10.48
N ILE A 84 6.84 -5.18 -9.52
CA ILE A 84 6.04 -3.95 -9.66
C ILE A 84 6.93 -2.72 -9.65
N SER A 85 7.88 -2.60 -8.71
CA SER A 85 8.78 -1.44 -8.63
C SER A 85 9.69 -1.34 -9.84
N GLY A 86 10.09 -2.47 -10.43
CA GLY A 86 10.89 -2.51 -11.67
C GLY A 86 10.10 -2.20 -12.94
N ALA A 87 8.77 -2.31 -12.92
CA ALA A 87 7.92 -2.13 -14.09
C ALA A 87 7.52 -0.68 -14.37
N VAL A 88 7.64 0.23 -13.41
CA VAL A 88 7.20 1.63 -13.48
C VAL A 88 8.32 2.58 -13.01
N SER A 89 8.23 3.85 -13.41
CA SER A 89 9.13 4.91 -12.93
C SER A 89 8.65 5.55 -11.62
N LEU A 90 7.40 5.35 -11.27
CA LEU A 90 6.76 5.94 -10.10
C LEU A 90 7.24 5.34 -8.79
N PRO A 91 7.22 6.10 -7.68
CA PRO A 91 7.38 5.55 -6.35
C PRO A 91 6.25 4.55 -6.02
N VAL A 92 6.65 3.40 -5.47
CA VAL A 92 5.74 2.32 -5.07
C VAL A 92 5.78 2.15 -3.56
N ASN A 93 4.62 2.19 -2.91
CA ASN A 93 4.45 1.83 -1.50
C ASN A 93 4.01 0.37 -1.38
N ALA A 94 4.72 -0.43 -0.62
CA ALA A 94 4.35 -1.82 -0.37
C ALA A 94 3.22 -1.92 0.67
N ASP A 95 2.18 -2.66 0.33
CA ASP A 95 1.26 -3.27 1.30
C ASP A 95 1.95 -4.52 1.86
N PHE A 96 2.68 -4.34 2.97
CA PHE A 96 3.59 -5.35 3.52
C PHE A 96 3.01 -6.08 4.74
N LYS A 97 1.68 -5.98 4.90
CA LYS A 97 0.95 -6.60 6.01
C LYS A 97 1.59 -6.28 7.37
N GLY A 98 1.66 -7.27 8.25
CA GLY A 98 2.35 -7.18 9.53
C GLY A 98 3.86 -7.43 9.45
N GLY A 99 4.50 -7.30 8.29
CA GLY A 99 5.94 -7.55 8.15
C GLY A 99 6.32 -9.03 8.15
N PHE A 100 5.35 -9.93 7.97
CA PHE A 100 5.53 -11.39 7.93
C PHE A 100 6.23 -11.98 9.17
N GLY A 101 6.08 -11.34 10.32
CA GLY A 101 6.64 -11.79 11.58
C GLY A 101 5.89 -11.22 12.78
N VAL A 102 5.87 -11.96 13.90
CA VAL A 102 5.35 -11.48 15.17
C VAL A 102 6.46 -10.79 15.98
N ASP A 103 7.63 -11.41 15.99
CA ASP A 103 8.80 -10.92 16.71
C ASP A 103 9.37 -9.66 16.02
N PRO A 104 9.69 -8.58 16.76
CA PRO A 104 10.30 -7.36 16.22
C PRO A 104 11.57 -7.60 15.40
N GLN A 105 12.43 -8.54 15.84
CA GLN A 105 13.65 -8.90 15.09
C GLN A 105 13.32 -9.50 13.73
N GLN A 106 12.31 -10.34 13.63
CA GLN A 106 11.85 -10.90 12.36
C GLN A 106 11.26 -9.82 11.44
N VAL A 107 10.51 -8.86 12.01
CA VAL A 107 10.02 -7.69 11.25
C VAL A 107 11.20 -6.88 10.71
N HIS A 108 12.22 -6.62 11.51
CA HIS A 108 13.45 -5.94 11.08
C HIS A 108 14.10 -6.64 9.87
N GLU A 109 14.31 -7.95 9.98
CA GLU A 109 14.93 -8.74 8.90
C GLU A 109 14.10 -8.69 7.61
N ASN A 110 12.79 -8.89 7.71
CA ASN A 110 11.89 -8.89 6.58
C ASN A 110 11.75 -7.50 5.93
N VAL A 111 11.73 -6.43 6.72
CA VAL A 111 11.71 -5.04 6.23
C VAL A 111 13.02 -4.70 5.52
N THR A 112 14.16 -5.19 6.00
CA THR A 112 15.44 -5.03 5.32
C THR A 112 15.39 -5.63 3.90
N LEU A 113 14.82 -6.84 3.76
CA LEU A 113 14.62 -7.47 2.46
C LEU A 113 13.65 -6.67 1.57
N ALA A 114 12.54 -6.20 2.14
CA ALA A 114 11.56 -5.40 1.39
C ALA A 114 12.15 -4.07 0.90
N ALA A 115 12.94 -3.38 1.72
CA ALA A 115 13.61 -2.13 1.34
C ALA A 115 14.57 -2.29 0.15
N ALA A 116 15.12 -3.49 -0.05
CA ALA A 116 16.01 -3.80 -1.17
C ALA A 116 15.27 -4.05 -2.51
N THR A 117 13.94 -4.18 -2.51
CA THR A 117 13.16 -4.47 -3.74
C THR A 117 12.93 -3.26 -4.64
N GLY A 118 13.38 -2.06 -4.25
CA GLY A 118 13.22 -0.82 -5.02
C GLY A 118 11.90 -0.07 -4.74
N ILE A 119 11.21 -0.39 -3.65
CA ILE A 119 10.04 0.34 -3.17
C ILE A 119 10.46 1.70 -2.57
N ALA A 120 9.54 2.66 -2.54
CA ALA A 120 9.74 3.97 -1.92
C ALA A 120 9.05 4.12 -0.56
N GLY A 121 8.19 3.19 -0.19
CA GLY A 121 7.50 3.14 1.09
C GLY A 121 6.97 1.75 1.39
N LEU A 122 6.66 1.49 2.66
CA LEU A 122 5.93 0.29 3.09
C LEU A 122 5.04 0.57 4.29
N SER A 123 4.09 -0.31 4.56
CA SER A 123 3.24 -0.25 5.75
C SER A 123 3.46 -1.46 6.64
N ILE A 124 3.42 -1.23 7.96
CA ILE A 124 3.37 -2.29 8.98
C ILE A 124 2.08 -2.15 9.76
N GLU A 125 1.28 -3.21 9.77
CA GLU A 125 -0.01 -3.26 10.47
C GLU A 125 0.08 -4.08 11.76
N ASP A 126 -0.89 -3.84 12.64
CA ASP A 126 -0.96 -4.42 13.97
C ASP A 126 -1.94 -5.59 14.10
N SER A 127 -2.50 -6.09 13.00
CA SER A 127 -3.35 -7.29 13.00
C SER A 127 -2.53 -8.56 13.25
N THR A 128 -3.13 -9.51 13.98
CA THR A 128 -2.50 -10.81 14.30
C THR A 128 -2.91 -11.92 13.33
N GLY A 129 -4.03 -11.75 12.62
CA GLY A 129 -4.71 -12.84 11.92
C GLY A 129 -5.51 -13.79 12.84
N ASP A 130 -5.41 -13.66 14.17
CA ASP A 130 -6.16 -14.43 15.15
C ASP A 130 -7.50 -13.75 15.47
N GLY A 131 -8.62 -14.40 15.18
CA GLY A 131 -9.95 -13.84 15.42
C GLY A 131 -10.29 -13.58 16.90
N GLU A 132 -9.64 -14.28 17.84
CA GLU A 132 -9.88 -14.09 19.28
C GLU A 132 -9.06 -12.90 19.81
N ARG A 133 -7.83 -12.75 19.33
CA ARG A 133 -6.92 -11.64 19.67
C ARG A 133 -6.47 -10.91 18.40
N PRO A 134 -7.37 -10.21 17.73
CA PRO A 134 -7.15 -9.75 16.36
C PRO A 134 -6.10 -8.63 16.21
N LEU A 135 -5.70 -7.99 17.32
CA LEU A 135 -4.65 -6.96 17.35
C LEU A 135 -3.54 -7.38 18.30
N HIS A 136 -2.30 -7.10 17.94
CA HIS A 136 -1.18 -7.14 18.87
C HIS A 136 -1.40 -6.17 20.04
N ASP A 137 -0.89 -6.54 21.23
CA ASP A 137 -0.80 -5.59 22.33
C ASP A 137 -0.03 -4.35 21.89
N LEU A 138 -0.41 -3.17 22.41
CA LEU A 138 0.16 -1.91 21.95
C LEU A 138 1.68 -1.87 22.01
N ASP A 139 2.26 -2.32 23.13
CA ASP A 139 3.70 -2.30 23.34
C ASP A 139 4.42 -3.13 22.26
N LEU A 140 3.95 -4.34 21.98
CA LEU A 140 4.50 -5.18 20.92
C LEU A 140 4.30 -4.55 19.53
N ALA A 141 3.14 -3.94 19.26
CA ALA A 141 2.90 -3.27 17.99
C ALA A 141 3.86 -2.08 17.79
N VAL A 142 4.13 -1.32 18.84
CA VAL A 142 5.11 -0.22 18.86
C VAL A 142 6.53 -0.73 18.62
N GLU A 143 6.95 -1.79 19.30
CA GLU A 143 8.26 -2.41 19.10
C GLU A 143 8.45 -2.90 17.65
N ARG A 144 7.40 -3.43 17.03
CA ARG A 144 7.43 -3.87 15.61
C ARG A 144 7.57 -2.70 14.64
N VAL A 145 6.89 -1.58 14.88
CA VAL A 145 7.04 -0.35 14.09
C VAL A 145 8.45 0.23 14.27
N HIS A 146 8.96 0.24 15.50
CA HIS A 146 10.33 0.70 15.78
C HIS A 146 11.38 -0.17 15.08
N ALA A 147 11.24 -1.50 15.13
CA ALA A 147 12.12 -2.43 14.44
C ALA A 147 12.12 -2.24 12.92
N ALA A 148 10.93 -1.95 12.33
CA ALA A 148 10.82 -1.60 10.92
C ALA A 148 11.55 -0.28 10.61
N ARG A 149 11.47 0.73 11.50
CA ARG A 149 12.19 1.99 11.34
C ARG A 149 13.71 1.77 11.39
N GLU A 150 14.21 1.01 12.37
CA GLU A 150 15.64 0.68 12.48
C GLU A 150 16.17 -0.06 11.25
N ALA A 151 15.39 -1.00 10.70
CA ALA A 151 15.74 -1.70 9.46
C ALA A 151 15.91 -0.74 8.28
N ILE A 152 14.96 0.19 8.09
CA ILE A 152 15.02 1.18 7.02
C ILE A 152 16.22 2.12 7.21
N ASP A 153 16.46 2.61 8.43
CA ASP A 153 17.57 3.51 8.74
C ASP A 153 18.92 2.82 8.49
N SER A 154 19.04 1.56 8.91
CA SER A 154 20.24 0.76 8.71
C SER A 154 20.51 0.42 7.24
N SER A 155 19.45 0.30 6.43
CA SER A 155 19.58 0.03 4.99
C SER A 155 20.07 1.25 4.20
N GLY A 156 19.93 2.46 4.74
CA GLY A 156 20.27 3.70 4.06
C GLY A 156 19.35 4.07 2.88
N THR A 157 18.29 3.31 2.62
CA THR A 157 17.40 3.53 1.46
C THR A 157 16.48 4.72 1.62
N GLY A 158 16.21 5.17 2.84
CA GLY A 158 15.30 6.28 3.12
C GLY A 158 13.81 6.00 2.82
N VAL A 159 13.43 4.74 2.62
CA VAL A 159 12.05 4.27 2.40
C VAL A 159 11.11 4.81 3.47
N LEU A 160 9.90 5.26 3.10
CA LEU A 160 8.93 5.80 4.05
C LEU A 160 8.18 4.68 4.77
N LEU A 161 8.08 4.79 6.09
CA LEU A 161 7.34 3.85 6.94
C LEU A 161 5.93 4.36 7.24
N THR A 162 4.92 3.52 6.99
CA THR A 162 3.54 3.79 7.39
C THR A 162 3.15 2.88 8.56
N GLY A 163 2.83 3.46 9.69
CA GLY A 163 2.22 2.74 10.82
C GLY A 163 0.71 2.59 10.59
N ARG A 164 0.21 1.34 10.62
CA ARG A 164 -1.18 1.02 10.28
C ARG A 164 -1.89 0.35 11.45
N SER A 165 -3.03 0.93 11.87
CA SER A 165 -3.88 0.39 12.94
C SER A 165 -5.14 -0.25 12.34
N GLU A 166 -5.29 -1.57 12.55
CA GLU A 166 -6.30 -2.42 11.94
C GLU A 166 -7.63 -2.52 12.71
N GLY A 167 -7.80 -1.80 13.81
CA GLY A 167 -8.98 -1.91 14.66
C GLY A 167 -10.31 -1.91 13.92
N PHE A 168 -10.49 -0.99 12.96
CA PHE A 168 -11.69 -0.90 12.13
C PHE A 168 -11.82 -2.05 11.12
N VAL A 169 -10.72 -2.66 10.70
CA VAL A 169 -10.73 -3.80 9.76
C VAL A 169 -11.14 -5.08 10.46
N VAL A 170 -10.63 -5.30 11.66
CA VAL A 170 -10.87 -6.52 12.44
C VAL A 170 -12.14 -6.47 13.28
N GLY A 171 -13.03 -5.50 13.01
CA GLY A 171 -14.34 -5.39 13.66
C GLY A 171 -14.31 -4.80 15.07
N ARG A 172 -13.26 -4.05 15.42
CA ARG A 172 -13.11 -3.29 16.68
C ARG A 172 -13.02 -1.78 16.37
N PRO A 173 -14.12 -1.13 15.91
CA PRO A 173 -14.12 0.25 15.47
C PRO A 173 -14.11 1.23 16.65
N ASP A 174 -12.98 1.38 17.30
CA ASP A 174 -12.75 2.31 18.40
C ASP A 174 -11.80 3.42 17.92
N ILE A 175 -12.31 4.65 17.85
CA ILE A 175 -11.55 5.81 17.36
C ILE A 175 -10.48 6.25 18.36
N ASP A 176 -10.75 6.16 19.65
CA ASP A 176 -9.81 6.56 20.69
C ASP A 176 -8.63 5.57 20.76
N GLU A 177 -8.91 4.28 20.59
CA GLU A 177 -7.87 3.26 20.46
C GLU A 177 -7.04 3.44 19.19
N ALA A 178 -7.66 3.76 18.05
CA ALA A 178 -6.95 4.05 16.80
C ALA A 178 -6.04 5.27 16.98
N VAL A 179 -6.51 6.35 17.59
CA VAL A 179 -5.71 7.55 17.90
C VAL A 179 -4.54 7.18 18.80
N ARG A 180 -4.77 6.43 19.88
CA ARG A 180 -3.72 6.01 20.82
C ARG A 180 -2.62 5.22 20.09
N ARG A 181 -3.00 4.26 19.25
CA ARG A 181 -2.06 3.42 18.48
C ARG A 181 -1.29 4.25 17.46
N LEU A 182 -1.97 5.04 16.64
CA LEU A 182 -1.33 5.84 15.60
C LEU A 182 -0.37 6.89 16.18
N THR A 183 -0.69 7.50 17.32
CA THR A 183 0.22 8.41 18.03
C THR A 183 1.48 7.67 18.47
N ALA A 184 1.32 6.49 19.08
CA ALA A 184 2.47 5.67 19.47
C ALA A 184 3.31 5.19 18.27
N TYR A 185 2.70 4.89 17.14
CA TYR A 185 3.44 4.56 15.91
C TYR A 185 4.19 5.76 15.31
N ALA A 186 3.61 6.97 15.43
CA ALA A 186 4.31 8.20 15.04
C ALA A 186 5.58 8.40 15.89
N ASP A 187 5.48 8.19 17.20
CA ASP A 187 6.61 8.27 18.14
C ASP A 187 7.64 7.16 17.90
N ALA A 188 7.21 5.97 17.47
CA ALA A 188 8.08 4.85 17.08
C ALA A 188 8.78 5.05 15.73
N GLY A 189 8.55 6.18 15.03
CA GLY A 189 9.27 6.54 13.81
C GLY A 189 8.50 6.34 12.51
N ALA A 190 7.18 6.08 12.54
CA ALA A 190 6.38 6.08 11.33
C ALA A 190 6.36 7.47 10.67
N ASP A 191 6.57 7.51 9.35
CA ASP A 191 6.52 8.73 8.54
C ASP A 191 5.08 9.12 8.19
N CYS A 192 4.18 8.14 8.06
CA CYS A 192 2.77 8.31 7.71
C CYS A 192 1.91 7.39 8.58
N LEU A 193 0.68 7.80 8.88
CA LEU A 193 -0.23 7.04 9.73
C LEU A 193 -1.47 6.59 8.94
N TYR A 194 -2.01 5.41 9.30
CA TYR A 194 -3.08 4.82 8.54
C TYR A 194 -4.03 4.01 9.43
N ALA A 195 -5.31 4.40 9.45
CA ALA A 195 -6.41 3.61 10.00
C ALA A 195 -7.38 3.26 8.86
N PRO A 196 -7.23 2.08 8.22
CA PRO A 196 -8.15 1.70 7.14
C PRO A 196 -9.57 1.51 7.68
N ARG A 197 -10.56 1.71 6.78
CA ARG A 197 -12.01 1.61 7.07
C ARG A 197 -12.60 2.63 8.04
N ILE A 198 -11.87 3.67 8.45
CA ILE A 198 -12.57 4.87 8.92
C ILE A 198 -13.41 5.39 7.75
N GLY A 199 -14.67 5.77 8.00
CA GLY A 199 -15.65 6.02 6.94
C GLY A 199 -16.54 7.26 7.18
N THR A 200 -16.18 8.12 8.13
CA THR A 200 -16.89 9.38 8.39
C THR A 200 -15.93 10.56 8.43
N VAL A 201 -16.44 11.73 8.06
CA VAL A 201 -15.68 13.00 8.12
C VAL A 201 -15.15 13.27 9.53
N GLU A 202 -15.92 12.95 10.55
CA GLU A 202 -15.54 13.11 11.95
C GLU A 202 -14.34 12.23 12.30
N GLN A 203 -14.36 10.94 11.94
CA GLN A 203 -13.24 10.03 12.18
C GLN A 203 -11.96 10.49 11.46
N VAL A 204 -12.09 10.93 10.19
CA VAL A 204 -10.95 11.46 9.43
C VAL A 204 -10.36 12.69 10.13
N THR A 205 -11.19 13.64 10.53
CA THR A 205 -10.78 14.87 11.22
C THR A 205 -10.08 14.55 12.54
N THR A 206 -10.63 13.61 13.31
CA THR A 206 -10.07 13.18 14.59
C THR A 206 -8.67 12.59 14.42
N ILE A 207 -8.49 11.67 13.48
CA ILE A 207 -7.17 11.06 13.22
C ILE A 207 -6.17 12.12 12.75
N VAL A 208 -6.55 12.93 11.74
CA VAL A 208 -5.64 13.96 11.18
C VAL A 208 -5.20 14.94 12.27
N ALA A 209 -6.11 15.39 13.12
CA ALA A 209 -5.78 16.31 14.22
C ALA A 209 -4.86 15.67 15.26
N ALA A 210 -5.09 14.38 15.60
CA ALA A 210 -4.36 13.69 16.64
C ALA A 210 -2.89 13.42 16.29
N VAL A 211 -2.60 13.11 15.01
CA VAL A 211 -1.26 12.72 14.57
C VAL A 211 -0.48 13.87 13.90
N ALA A 212 -1.06 15.07 13.83
CA ALA A 212 -0.39 16.21 13.23
C ALA A 212 0.98 16.49 13.89
N PRO A 213 2.05 16.82 13.15
CA PRO A 213 2.07 17.15 11.72
C PRO A 213 2.28 15.96 10.77
N LYS A 214 2.22 14.71 11.26
CA LYS A 214 2.43 13.52 10.43
C LYS A 214 1.32 13.39 9.36
N PRO A 215 1.66 13.02 8.12
CA PRO A 215 0.66 12.76 7.08
C PRO A 215 -0.21 11.56 7.41
N VAL A 216 -1.47 11.62 6.97
CA VAL A 216 -2.43 10.53 7.09
C VAL A 216 -2.75 9.95 5.72
N ASN A 217 -2.73 8.62 5.61
CA ASN A 217 -3.32 7.88 4.50
C ASN A 217 -4.79 7.60 4.79
N LEU A 218 -5.67 7.90 3.83
CA LEU A 218 -7.08 7.55 3.88
C LEU A 218 -7.40 6.46 2.86
N LEU A 219 -8.03 5.38 3.29
CA LEU A 219 -8.56 4.35 2.38
C LEU A 219 -9.93 4.80 1.85
N ILE A 220 -10.05 4.89 0.54
CA ILE A 220 -11.34 5.08 -0.13
C ILE A 220 -11.72 3.79 -0.85
N ASN A 221 -12.60 3.01 -0.25
CA ASN A 221 -13.14 1.77 -0.79
C ASN A 221 -14.66 1.80 -0.99
N ALA A 222 -15.28 2.95 -0.70
CA ALA A 222 -16.68 3.26 -0.92
C ALA A 222 -16.85 4.78 -1.10
N PRO A 223 -17.90 5.25 -1.78
CA PRO A 223 -18.12 6.68 -2.04
C PRO A 223 -18.67 7.38 -0.79
N PHE A 224 -17.79 7.93 0.07
CA PHE A 224 -18.20 8.72 1.23
C PHE A 224 -17.56 10.12 1.27
N ILE A 225 -16.47 10.34 0.52
CA ILE A 225 -15.76 11.60 0.46
C ILE A 225 -15.02 11.72 -0.88
N THR A 226 -14.88 12.93 -1.40
CA THR A 226 -14.08 13.22 -2.60
C THR A 226 -12.62 13.56 -2.24
N VAL A 227 -11.72 13.53 -3.24
CA VAL A 227 -10.32 13.94 -3.05
C VAL A 227 -10.19 15.39 -2.55
N PRO A 228 -10.90 16.40 -3.11
CA PRO A 228 -10.85 17.76 -2.61
C PRO A 228 -11.35 17.90 -1.15
N GLU A 229 -12.41 17.20 -0.78
CA GLU A 229 -12.91 17.19 0.59
C GLU A 229 -11.92 16.56 1.57
N ALA A 230 -11.34 15.42 1.22
CA ALA A 230 -10.29 14.78 2.02
C ALA A 230 -9.07 15.69 2.21
N ALA A 231 -8.65 16.37 1.12
CA ALA A 231 -7.57 17.35 1.16
C ALA A 231 -7.88 18.52 2.11
N ALA A 232 -9.13 19.04 2.09
CA ALA A 232 -9.57 20.11 2.99
C ALA A 232 -9.56 19.70 4.48
N LEU A 233 -9.70 18.40 4.77
CA LEU A 233 -9.59 17.84 6.13
C LEU A 233 -8.13 17.62 6.56
N GLY A 234 -7.15 17.85 5.68
CA GLY A 234 -5.72 17.67 5.98
C GLY A 234 -5.16 16.29 5.64
N VAL A 235 -5.93 15.42 4.97
CA VAL A 235 -5.43 14.17 4.43
C VAL A 235 -4.35 14.46 3.38
N ARG A 236 -3.24 13.73 3.41
CA ARG A 236 -2.12 13.90 2.48
C ARG A 236 -2.07 12.83 1.40
N ARG A 237 -2.56 11.64 1.70
CA ARG A 237 -2.47 10.47 0.83
C ARG A 237 -3.78 9.70 0.85
N ILE A 238 -4.22 9.26 -0.33
CA ILE A 238 -5.40 8.40 -0.49
C ILE A 238 -4.95 7.12 -1.19
N SER A 239 -5.35 5.97 -0.65
CA SER A 239 -5.23 4.67 -1.29
C SER A 239 -6.62 4.06 -1.51
N VAL A 240 -6.71 3.07 -2.40
CA VAL A 240 -7.98 2.41 -2.72
C VAL A 240 -7.99 0.90 -2.37
N GLY A 241 -6.88 0.38 -1.87
CA GLY A 241 -6.73 -1.04 -1.51
C GLY A 241 -7.10 -1.96 -2.67
N GLY A 242 -7.68 -3.10 -2.39
CA GLY A 242 -8.11 -4.05 -3.42
C GLY A 242 -9.31 -3.62 -4.27
N THR A 243 -9.79 -2.36 -4.18
CA THR A 243 -11.05 -1.95 -4.82
C THR A 243 -10.97 -1.93 -6.35
N LEU A 244 -9.85 -1.47 -6.92
CA LEU A 244 -9.68 -1.52 -8.39
C LEU A 244 -9.61 -2.96 -8.90
N ALA A 245 -8.92 -3.86 -8.21
CA ALA A 245 -8.92 -5.27 -8.55
C ALA A 245 -10.33 -5.86 -8.46
N ARG A 246 -11.11 -5.54 -7.40
CA ARG A 246 -12.52 -5.95 -7.29
C ARG A 246 -13.38 -5.44 -8.43
N THR A 247 -13.13 -4.23 -8.92
CA THR A 247 -13.84 -3.66 -10.07
C THR A 247 -13.55 -4.46 -11.34
N ALA A 248 -12.27 -4.84 -11.56
CA ALA A 248 -11.90 -5.71 -12.67
C ALA A 248 -12.55 -7.11 -12.56
N TRP A 249 -12.52 -7.71 -11.37
CA TRP A 249 -13.21 -8.97 -11.09
C TRP A 249 -14.72 -8.88 -11.27
N ALA A 250 -15.34 -7.76 -10.93
CA ALA A 250 -16.79 -7.57 -11.13
C ALA A 250 -17.14 -7.60 -12.62
N GLY A 251 -16.33 -6.95 -13.48
CA GLY A 251 -16.49 -7.01 -14.92
C GLY A 251 -16.34 -8.43 -15.48
N LEU A 252 -15.26 -9.12 -15.11
CA LEU A 252 -15.02 -10.51 -15.51
C LEU A 252 -16.17 -11.43 -15.10
N LEU A 253 -16.53 -11.41 -13.82
CA LEU A 253 -17.57 -12.30 -13.29
C LEU A 253 -18.96 -11.98 -13.87
N GLY A 254 -19.24 -10.69 -14.11
CA GLY A 254 -20.50 -10.27 -14.74
C GLY A 254 -20.64 -10.84 -16.13
N ALA A 255 -19.61 -10.66 -16.99
CA ALA A 255 -19.60 -11.18 -18.34
C ALA A 255 -19.61 -12.72 -18.37
N ALA A 256 -18.80 -13.36 -17.53
CA ALA A 256 -18.76 -14.84 -17.48
C ALA A 256 -20.11 -15.46 -17.06
N ARG A 257 -20.82 -14.86 -16.09
CA ARG A 257 -22.16 -15.30 -15.70
C ARG A 257 -23.18 -15.10 -16.81
N GLU A 258 -23.13 -13.98 -17.52
CA GLU A 258 -23.99 -13.76 -18.68
C GLU A 258 -23.86 -14.88 -19.71
N ILE A 259 -22.62 -15.26 -20.02
CA ILE A 259 -22.33 -16.34 -20.98
C ILE A 259 -22.85 -17.69 -20.43
N ALA A 260 -22.52 -18.00 -19.17
CA ALA A 260 -22.89 -19.28 -18.57
C ALA A 260 -24.40 -19.48 -18.42
N ASP A 261 -25.13 -18.43 -18.02
CA ASP A 261 -26.54 -18.52 -17.67
C ASP A 261 -27.47 -18.29 -18.89
N ARG A 262 -27.04 -17.46 -19.85
CA ARG A 262 -27.90 -16.98 -20.95
C ARG A 262 -27.36 -17.28 -22.35
N GLY A 263 -26.07 -17.60 -22.48
CA GLY A 263 -25.42 -17.79 -23.78
C GLY A 263 -25.35 -16.50 -24.62
N THR A 264 -25.39 -15.33 -23.96
CA THR A 264 -25.33 -14.01 -24.63
C THR A 264 -23.99 -13.30 -24.34
N PHE A 265 -23.66 -12.26 -25.12
CA PHE A 265 -22.38 -11.56 -25.10
C PHE A 265 -22.59 -10.03 -25.06
N THR A 266 -23.67 -9.54 -24.47
CA THR A 266 -24.00 -8.11 -24.44
C THR A 266 -22.99 -7.29 -23.65
N SER A 267 -22.30 -7.93 -22.68
CA SER A 267 -21.22 -7.31 -21.92
C SER A 267 -20.00 -6.93 -22.79
N PHE A 268 -19.91 -7.39 -24.04
CA PHE A 268 -18.77 -7.12 -24.94
C PHE A 268 -18.98 -5.87 -25.83
N GLU A 269 -20.13 -5.20 -25.74
CA GLU A 269 -20.44 -4.05 -26.58
C GLU A 269 -19.54 -2.82 -26.34
N GLN A 270 -19.00 -2.65 -25.16
CA GLN A 270 -18.22 -1.48 -24.76
C GLN A 270 -16.96 -1.87 -24.00
N LEU A 271 -16.02 -2.54 -24.66
CA LEU A 271 -14.72 -2.89 -24.08
C LEU A 271 -13.68 -1.80 -24.36
N PRO A 272 -12.79 -1.50 -23.40
CA PRO A 272 -11.69 -0.58 -23.63
C PRO A 272 -10.65 -1.17 -24.59
N ASP A 273 -10.00 -0.31 -25.39
CA ASP A 273 -8.80 -0.70 -26.15
C ASP A 273 -7.59 -0.75 -25.20
N VAL A 274 -7.39 -1.92 -24.59
CA VAL A 274 -6.28 -2.15 -23.65
C VAL A 274 -4.92 -2.06 -24.35
N GLU A 275 -4.85 -2.47 -25.63
CA GLU A 275 -3.62 -2.39 -26.43
C GLU A 275 -3.14 -0.93 -26.59
N ALA A 276 -4.08 0.02 -26.70
CA ALA A 276 -3.74 1.43 -26.82
C ALA A 276 -2.96 1.96 -25.61
N LEU A 277 -3.21 1.40 -24.41
CA LEU A 277 -2.49 1.76 -23.18
C LEU A 277 -1.00 1.39 -23.22
N PHE A 278 -0.59 0.43 -24.04
CA PHE A 278 0.77 -0.10 -24.03
C PHE A 278 1.56 0.18 -25.31
N ARG A 279 0.93 0.85 -26.34
CA ARG A 279 1.59 1.19 -27.61
C ARG A 279 2.46 2.45 -27.56
N SER A 280 2.36 3.25 -26.51
CA SER A 280 2.99 4.58 -26.39
C SER A 280 4.20 4.61 -25.47
N GLY A 281 4.83 3.47 -25.20
CA GLY A 281 6.02 3.35 -24.35
C GLY A 281 7.29 3.07 -25.14
#